data_cab837fb772e586cfdbfdcca7bfc5a83
#
_entry.id   cab837fb772e586cfdbfdcca7bfc5a83
#
_cell.length_a   1.000
_cell.length_b   1.000
_cell.length_c   1.000
_cell.angle_alpha   90.00
_cell.angle_beta   90.00
_cell.angle_gamma   90.00
#
_symmetry.space_group_name_H-M   'P 1'
#
loop_
_entity.id
_entity.type
_entity.pdbx_description
1 polymer ?
#
loop_
_entity_poly.entity_id
_entity_poly.type
_entity_poly.pdbx_seq_one_letter_code
_entity_poly.pdbx_strand_id
1 'polypeptide(L)'
;SLVIASGGLSIPKMSASPFGYRIAEQFGLKVQPTRAGLVPFTLHEKDKTRFAPLAGVAVDAVVTTKRKSFRENLLFTHRGLSGPAILQASSWWQAGESITINFLPALDLAVELAACKQSQPAQQLKTVLGRHLPKRLVTALVDAQLASTPMQTISGKQIEQVANQLHRLTILPNGTEGYRTAEVTVGGVDCDELSSKTMQANRVAGLYFIGEVVDVTGWLGGYNFQWAWSSGWCAGQVV
;
A
#
# COMPACT_ATOMS: atom_id res chain seq x y z
N SER A 1 -37.66 9.99 -5.30
CA SER A 1 -36.21 9.91 -5.40
C SER A 1 -35.70 8.55 -4.92
N LEU A 2 -34.64 8.03 -5.54
CA LEU A 2 -33.94 6.79 -5.16
C LEU A 2 -32.48 7.10 -4.88
N VAL A 3 -32.01 6.81 -3.67
CA VAL A 3 -30.62 7.00 -3.27
C VAL A 3 -29.93 5.65 -3.08
N ILE A 4 -28.87 5.39 -3.86
CA ILE A 4 -28.05 4.20 -3.76
C ILE A 4 -26.84 4.49 -2.86
N ALA A 5 -26.85 3.87 -1.68
CA ALA A 5 -25.83 3.99 -0.63
C ALA A 5 -25.29 2.60 -0.24
N SER A 6 -25.11 1.71 -1.23
CA SER A 6 -24.82 0.29 -1.00
C SER A 6 -23.37 -0.02 -0.64
N GLY A 7 -22.48 1.00 -0.68
CA GLY A 7 -21.04 0.80 -0.48
C GLY A 7 -20.37 0.05 -1.63
N GLY A 8 -19.17 -0.46 -1.37
CA GLY A 8 -18.35 -1.22 -2.32
C GLY A 8 -18.43 -2.73 -2.11
N LEU A 9 -17.36 -3.43 -2.53
CA LEU A 9 -17.22 -4.90 -2.48
C LEU A 9 -16.31 -5.38 -1.34
N SER A 10 -15.72 -4.43 -0.59
CA SER A 10 -14.77 -4.76 0.47
C SER A 10 -15.46 -5.43 1.64
N ILE A 11 -14.76 -6.39 2.25
CA ILE A 11 -15.23 -7.21 3.38
C ILE A 11 -16.59 -7.89 3.07
N PRO A 12 -16.65 -8.85 2.12
CA PRO A 12 -17.91 -9.49 1.70
C PRO A 12 -18.72 -10.10 2.85
N LYS A 13 -18.05 -10.50 3.94
CA LYS A 13 -18.71 -11.03 5.15
C LYS A 13 -19.61 -10.00 5.86
N MET A 14 -19.44 -8.71 5.56
CA MET A 14 -20.28 -7.61 6.06
C MET A 14 -21.43 -7.28 5.09
N SER A 15 -21.81 -8.23 4.24
CA SER A 15 -22.90 -8.10 3.25
C SER A 15 -22.60 -7.13 2.09
N ALA A 16 -21.33 -6.86 1.79
CA ALA A 16 -20.96 -6.12 0.60
C ALA A 16 -21.42 -6.85 -0.65
N SER A 17 -22.01 -6.10 -1.60
CA SER A 17 -22.58 -6.68 -2.81
C SER A 17 -22.46 -5.73 -4.00
N PRO A 18 -22.46 -6.24 -5.25
CA PRO A 18 -22.43 -5.42 -6.46
C PRO A 18 -23.77 -4.75 -6.80
N PHE A 19 -24.72 -4.70 -5.86
CA PHE A 19 -26.07 -4.20 -6.11
C PHE A 19 -26.08 -2.79 -6.72
N GLY A 20 -25.37 -1.83 -6.11
CA GLY A 20 -25.35 -0.45 -6.59
C GLY A 20 -24.74 -0.31 -7.98
N TYR A 21 -23.71 -1.09 -8.30
CA TYR A 21 -23.11 -1.11 -9.64
C TYR A 21 -24.09 -1.64 -10.69
N ARG A 22 -24.84 -2.73 -10.38
CA ARG A 22 -25.86 -3.26 -11.28
C ARG A 22 -26.99 -2.28 -11.52
N ILE A 23 -27.40 -1.51 -10.51
CA ILE A 23 -28.40 -0.46 -10.67
C ILE A 23 -27.84 0.64 -11.59
N ALA A 24 -26.58 1.08 -11.40
CA ALA A 24 -25.96 2.07 -12.28
C ALA A 24 -25.95 1.59 -13.76
N GLU A 25 -25.50 0.36 -13.99
CA GLU A 25 -25.47 -0.27 -15.31
C GLU A 25 -26.87 -0.40 -15.92
N GLN A 26 -27.88 -0.79 -15.13
CA GLN A 26 -29.27 -0.90 -15.57
C GLN A 26 -29.82 0.42 -16.10
N PHE A 27 -29.40 1.55 -15.51
CA PHE A 27 -29.79 2.88 -15.94
C PHE A 27 -28.81 3.50 -16.98
N GLY A 28 -27.88 2.69 -17.52
CA GLY A 28 -26.95 3.10 -18.56
C GLY A 28 -25.82 4.03 -18.10
N LEU A 29 -25.55 4.05 -16.77
CA LEU A 29 -24.42 4.81 -16.23
C LEU A 29 -23.14 3.97 -16.34
N LYS A 30 -22.03 4.62 -16.61
CA LYS A 30 -20.73 4.00 -16.69
C LYS A 30 -20.24 3.61 -15.30
N VAL A 31 -19.73 2.38 -15.16
CA VAL A 31 -19.08 1.88 -13.96
C VAL A 31 -17.61 1.58 -14.28
N GLN A 32 -16.71 2.22 -13.57
CA GLN A 32 -15.28 1.93 -13.67
C GLN A 32 -14.97 0.54 -13.07
N PRO A 33 -14.03 -0.22 -13.68
CA PRO A 33 -13.67 -1.54 -13.20
C PRO A 33 -13.27 -1.53 -11.72
N THR A 34 -13.92 -2.37 -10.92
CA THR A 34 -13.68 -2.42 -9.48
C THR A 34 -12.53 -3.35 -9.13
N ARG A 35 -11.74 -2.98 -8.12
CA ARG A 35 -10.66 -3.78 -7.54
C ARG A 35 -10.49 -3.46 -6.06
N ALA A 36 -9.88 -4.40 -5.32
CA ALA A 36 -9.52 -4.19 -3.93
C ALA A 36 -8.48 -3.06 -3.81
N GLY A 37 -8.69 -2.12 -2.89
CA GLY A 37 -7.77 -1.06 -2.52
C GLY A 37 -7.51 -1.02 -1.02
N LEU A 38 -6.47 -0.31 -0.59
CA LEU A 38 -5.98 -0.34 0.80
C LEU A 38 -5.92 -1.78 1.32
N VAL A 39 -5.18 -2.63 0.61
CA VAL A 39 -5.18 -4.08 0.77
C VAL A 39 -3.75 -4.62 0.85
N PRO A 40 -3.45 -5.63 1.71
CA PRO A 40 -2.13 -6.25 1.78
C PRO A 40 -1.73 -6.93 0.45
N PHE A 41 -0.43 -6.90 0.14
CA PHE A 41 0.14 -7.69 -0.95
C PHE A 41 0.44 -9.12 -0.50
N THR A 42 0.19 -10.06 -1.37
CA THR A 42 0.71 -11.43 -1.29
C THR A 42 2.05 -11.53 -2.04
N LEU A 43 2.92 -12.43 -1.61
CA LEU A 43 4.22 -12.64 -2.21
C LEU A 43 4.29 -13.99 -2.93
N HIS A 44 5.14 -14.07 -3.97
CA HIS A 44 5.55 -15.34 -4.57
C HIS A 44 6.29 -16.20 -3.54
N GLU A 45 6.25 -17.51 -3.69
CA GLU A 45 6.73 -18.47 -2.68
C GLU A 45 8.21 -18.24 -2.29
N LYS A 46 9.06 -17.86 -3.23
CA LYS A 46 10.46 -17.50 -2.97
C LYS A 46 10.60 -16.35 -1.96
N ASP A 47 9.88 -15.24 -2.20
CA ASP A 47 9.95 -14.08 -1.32
C ASP A 47 9.19 -14.32 0.00
N LYS A 48 8.10 -15.07 -0.06
CA LYS A 48 7.36 -15.49 1.13
C LYS A 48 8.24 -16.32 2.07
N THR A 49 8.97 -17.30 1.54
CA THR A 49 9.94 -18.10 2.33
C THR A 49 11.06 -17.22 2.89
N ARG A 50 11.61 -16.33 2.06
CA ARG A 50 12.66 -15.39 2.48
C ARG A 50 12.21 -14.48 3.62
N PHE A 51 10.99 -13.96 3.57
CA PHE A 51 10.47 -13.00 4.54
C PHE A 51 9.63 -13.63 5.67
N ALA A 52 9.38 -14.94 5.64
CA ALA A 52 8.66 -15.63 6.69
C ALA A 52 9.21 -15.35 8.11
N PRO A 53 10.55 -15.32 8.33
CA PRO A 53 11.11 -14.97 9.64
C PRO A 53 10.81 -13.55 10.11
N LEU A 54 10.34 -12.66 9.21
CA LEU A 54 10.03 -11.27 9.52
C LEU A 54 8.56 -11.04 9.92
N ALA A 55 7.72 -12.07 9.91
CA ALA A 55 6.31 -11.91 10.29
C ALA A 55 6.16 -11.20 11.64
N GLY A 56 5.36 -10.12 11.67
CA GLY A 56 5.18 -9.22 12.80
C GLY A 56 6.21 -8.09 12.94
N VAL A 57 7.25 -8.04 12.09
CA VAL A 57 8.19 -6.90 12.06
C VAL A 57 7.56 -5.73 11.32
N ALA A 58 7.52 -4.58 11.97
CA ALA A 58 7.17 -3.30 11.36
C ALA A 58 8.40 -2.39 11.24
N VAL A 59 8.46 -1.59 10.18
CA VAL A 59 9.58 -0.66 9.92
C VAL A 59 9.10 0.56 9.15
N ASP A 60 9.58 1.77 9.49
CA ASP A 60 9.39 2.97 8.68
C ASP A 60 10.05 2.76 7.32
N ALA A 61 9.31 2.96 6.25
CA ALA A 61 9.81 2.75 4.89
C ALA A 61 9.10 3.65 3.89
N VAL A 62 9.78 3.90 2.77
CA VAL A 62 9.12 4.43 1.58
C VAL A 62 8.83 3.28 0.62
N VAL A 63 7.56 3.10 0.30
CA VAL A 63 7.10 2.14 -0.72
C VAL A 63 6.73 2.91 -1.98
N THR A 64 7.37 2.58 -3.09
CA THR A 64 7.19 3.23 -4.38
C THR A 64 6.59 2.27 -5.38
N THR A 65 5.47 2.66 -5.97
CA THR A 65 4.89 2.06 -7.18
C THR A 65 5.32 2.86 -8.41
N LYS A 66 4.95 2.43 -9.61
CA LYS A 66 5.19 3.24 -10.83
C LYS A 66 4.52 4.63 -10.79
N ARG A 67 3.49 4.82 -9.95
CA ARG A 67 2.64 6.03 -9.96
C ARG A 67 2.80 6.91 -8.74
N LYS A 68 3.06 6.31 -7.57
CA LYS A 68 3.03 7.03 -6.29
C LYS A 68 3.97 6.38 -5.29
N SER A 69 4.51 7.20 -4.37
CA SER A 69 5.31 6.75 -3.22
C SER A 69 4.62 7.13 -1.92
N PHE A 70 4.74 6.25 -0.91
CA PHE A 70 4.19 6.48 0.42
C PHE A 70 5.24 6.16 1.48
N ARG A 71 5.45 7.09 2.41
CA ARG A 71 6.31 6.88 3.58
C ARG A 71 5.44 6.68 4.81
N GLU A 72 5.45 5.48 5.32
CA GLU A 72 4.74 5.03 6.51
C GLU A 72 5.32 3.69 7.00
N ASN A 73 4.80 3.14 8.08
CA ASN A 73 5.17 1.82 8.52
C ASN A 73 4.77 0.74 7.49
N LEU A 74 5.74 -0.10 7.14
CA LEU A 74 5.56 -1.36 6.42
C LEU A 74 5.55 -2.50 7.44
N LEU A 75 4.64 -3.45 7.30
CA LEU A 75 4.51 -4.63 8.15
C LEU A 75 4.74 -5.90 7.31
N PHE A 76 5.66 -6.74 7.74
CA PHE A 76 5.80 -8.10 7.22
C PHE A 76 4.76 -9.02 7.86
N THR A 77 4.05 -9.81 7.04
CA THR A 77 3.08 -10.80 7.50
C THR A 77 3.46 -12.20 7.01
N HIS A 78 2.79 -13.21 7.54
CA HIS A 78 2.97 -14.59 7.06
C HIS A 78 2.51 -14.84 5.63
N ARG A 79 1.75 -13.90 5.02
CA ARG A 79 1.29 -13.98 3.63
C ARG A 79 2.05 -13.06 2.69
N GLY A 80 2.67 -12.02 3.22
CA GLY A 80 3.36 -11.02 2.41
C GLY A 80 3.59 -9.71 3.14
N LEU A 81 3.14 -8.61 2.56
CA LEU A 81 3.39 -7.26 3.06
C LEU A 81 2.07 -6.54 3.36
N SER A 82 2.05 -5.79 4.46
CA SER A 82 0.93 -4.99 4.93
C SER A 82 1.46 -3.70 5.59
N GLY A 83 0.64 -3.05 6.38
CA GLY A 83 0.95 -1.77 7.03
C GLY A 83 0.59 -0.57 6.16
N PRO A 84 0.51 0.63 6.75
CA PRO A 84 0.00 1.83 6.08
C PRO A 84 0.67 2.15 4.74
N ALA A 85 2.00 2.01 4.63
CA ALA A 85 2.73 2.24 3.39
C ALA A 85 2.28 1.29 2.27
N ILE A 86 2.09 0.02 2.59
CA ILE A 86 1.65 -1.01 1.63
C ILE A 86 0.19 -0.83 1.26
N LEU A 87 -0.69 -0.60 2.24
CA LEU A 87 -2.12 -0.43 1.98
C LEU A 87 -2.36 0.75 1.03
N GLN A 88 -1.73 1.88 1.27
CA GLN A 88 -1.83 3.04 0.37
C GLN A 88 -1.23 2.76 -1.01
N ALA A 89 -0.05 2.11 -1.08
CA ALA A 89 0.60 1.75 -2.33
C ALA A 89 -0.28 0.81 -3.18
N SER A 90 -1.02 -0.10 -2.55
CA SER A 90 -1.85 -1.08 -3.26
C SER A 90 -2.96 -0.45 -4.10
N SER A 91 -3.48 0.70 -3.68
CA SER A 91 -4.48 1.46 -4.46
C SER A 91 -3.91 2.08 -5.74
N TRP A 92 -2.58 2.15 -5.88
CA TRP A 92 -1.86 2.69 -7.04
C TRP A 92 -1.10 1.63 -7.85
N TRP A 93 -1.06 0.40 -7.35
CA TRP A 93 -0.39 -0.71 -7.98
C TRP A 93 -1.30 -1.43 -8.98
N GLN A 94 -0.71 -1.97 -10.05
CA GLN A 94 -1.39 -2.84 -11.01
C GLN A 94 -0.71 -4.22 -11.02
N ALA A 95 -1.51 -5.26 -11.29
CA ALA A 95 -1.00 -6.63 -11.36
C ALA A 95 0.17 -6.76 -12.36
N GLY A 96 1.23 -7.43 -11.93
CA GLY A 96 2.46 -7.59 -12.71
C GLY A 96 3.48 -6.45 -12.57
N GLU A 97 3.18 -5.39 -11.81
CA GLU A 97 4.15 -4.33 -11.53
C GLU A 97 4.98 -4.65 -10.27
N SER A 98 6.26 -4.33 -10.31
CA SER A 98 7.11 -4.35 -9.11
C SER A 98 6.90 -3.10 -8.26
N ILE A 99 7.17 -3.25 -6.96
CA ILE A 99 7.32 -2.15 -6.01
C ILE A 99 8.77 -2.05 -5.58
N THR A 100 9.19 -0.84 -5.18
CA THR A 100 10.51 -0.60 -4.58
C THR A 100 10.32 -0.13 -3.15
N ILE A 101 11.14 -0.67 -2.23
CA ILE A 101 11.09 -0.35 -0.81
C ILE A 101 12.41 0.25 -0.38
N ASN A 102 12.36 1.44 0.24
CA ASN A 102 13.47 2.07 0.93
C ASN A 102 13.22 1.97 2.44
N PHE A 103 14.06 1.20 3.14
CA PHE A 103 13.96 1.00 4.59
C PHE A 103 14.66 2.07 5.44
N LEU A 104 15.35 3.00 4.81
CA LEU A 104 16.13 4.04 5.49
C LEU A 104 15.92 5.41 4.81
N PRO A 105 14.66 5.89 4.73
CA PRO A 105 14.36 7.10 3.95
C PRO A 105 14.97 8.39 4.49
N ALA A 106 15.40 8.41 5.74
CA ALA A 106 15.99 9.58 6.39
C ALA A 106 17.53 9.54 6.47
N LEU A 107 18.17 8.48 5.94
CA LEU A 107 19.60 8.24 6.10
C LEU A 107 20.25 7.91 4.76
N ASP A 108 21.41 8.47 4.45
CA ASP A 108 22.28 7.94 3.41
C ASP A 108 23.18 6.87 4.04
N LEU A 109 22.80 5.59 3.81
CA LEU A 109 23.49 4.48 4.43
C LEU A 109 24.92 4.33 3.92
N ALA A 110 25.24 4.67 2.67
CA ALA A 110 26.59 4.57 2.15
C ALA A 110 27.55 5.54 2.88
N VAL A 111 27.10 6.77 3.11
CA VAL A 111 27.83 7.79 3.87
C VAL A 111 28.02 7.34 5.33
N GLU A 112 26.94 6.85 5.98
CA GLU A 112 27.00 6.37 7.36
C GLU A 112 27.98 5.20 7.53
N LEU A 113 27.94 4.21 6.63
CA LEU A 113 28.84 3.06 6.70
C LEU A 113 30.29 3.46 6.42
N ALA A 114 30.53 4.40 5.52
CA ALA A 114 31.88 4.94 5.26
C ALA A 114 32.45 5.67 6.48
N ALA A 115 31.65 6.48 7.17
CA ALA A 115 32.02 7.13 8.42
C ALA A 115 32.30 6.13 9.55
N CYS A 116 31.45 5.11 9.70
CA CYS A 116 31.64 4.05 10.68
C CYS A 116 32.90 3.21 10.41
N LYS A 117 33.28 3.00 9.16
CA LYS A 117 34.51 2.30 8.80
C LYS A 117 35.75 3.01 9.35
N GLN A 118 35.74 4.34 9.38
CA GLN A 118 36.85 5.14 9.91
C GLN A 118 36.81 5.27 11.43
N SER A 119 35.62 5.55 11.99
CA SER A 119 35.47 5.84 13.42
C SER A 119 35.37 4.60 14.29
N GLN A 120 34.88 3.48 13.77
CA GLN A 120 34.58 2.24 14.50
C GLN A 120 35.01 0.98 13.68
N PRO A 121 36.27 0.87 13.29
CA PRO A 121 36.76 -0.12 12.33
C PRO A 121 36.57 -1.58 12.77
N ALA A 122 36.58 -1.86 14.07
CA ALA A 122 36.42 -3.19 14.62
C ALA A 122 34.96 -3.64 14.74
N GLN A 123 33.99 -2.73 14.61
CA GLN A 123 32.57 -3.10 14.70
C GLN A 123 32.12 -3.93 13.49
N GLN A 124 31.25 -4.90 13.76
CA GLN A 124 30.65 -5.70 12.70
C GLN A 124 29.53 -4.92 12.00
N LEU A 125 29.37 -5.13 10.70
CA LEU A 125 28.35 -4.47 9.87
C LEU A 125 26.94 -4.62 10.48
N LYS A 126 26.56 -5.82 10.94
CA LYS A 126 25.25 -6.04 11.58
C LYS A 126 25.01 -5.18 12.81
N THR A 127 26.05 -4.82 13.55
CA THR A 127 25.95 -3.95 14.73
C THR A 127 25.66 -2.52 14.32
N VAL A 128 26.30 -2.03 13.25
CA VAL A 128 26.07 -0.71 12.71
C VAL A 128 24.65 -0.63 12.13
N LEU A 129 24.25 -1.57 11.28
CA LEU A 129 22.91 -1.62 10.70
C LEU A 129 21.81 -1.77 11.77
N GLY A 130 22.08 -2.50 12.85
CA GLY A 130 21.14 -2.71 13.95
C GLY A 130 20.81 -1.46 14.79
N ARG A 131 21.51 -0.33 14.56
CA ARG A 131 21.15 0.98 15.13
C ARG A 131 19.96 1.61 14.43
N HIS A 132 19.74 1.27 13.18
CA HIS A 132 18.76 1.88 12.30
C HIS A 132 17.61 0.92 11.92
N LEU A 133 17.88 -0.38 11.92
CA LEU A 133 16.94 -1.40 11.44
C LEU A 133 16.74 -2.52 12.48
N PRO A 134 15.55 -3.13 12.53
CA PRO A 134 15.32 -4.33 13.34
C PRO A 134 16.33 -5.43 13.00
N LYS A 135 16.91 -6.07 14.01
CA LYS A 135 17.94 -7.13 13.83
C LYS A 135 17.46 -8.24 12.89
N ARG A 136 16.18 -8.65 13.02
CA ARG A 136 15.59 -9.68 12.14
C ARG A 136 15.61 -9.25 10.68
N LEU A 137 15.36 -7.98 10.38
CA LEU A 137 15.40 -7.44 9.01
C LEU A 137 16.82 -7.46 8.45
N VAL A 138 17.82 -7.04 9.22
CA VAL A 138 19.24 -7.12 8.84
C VAL A 138 19.62 -8.56 8.50
N THR A 139 19.24 -9.53 9.38
CA THR A 139 19.52 -10.95 9.16
C THR A 139 18.87 -11.53 7.90
N ALA A 140 17.67 -11.07 7.55
CA ALA A 140 16.94 -11.57 6.36
C ALA A 140 17.42 -10.94 5.04
N LEU A 141 17.98 -9.73 5.10
CA LEU A 141 18.36 -8.98 3.89
C LEU A 141 19.86 -9.04 3.61
N VAL A 142 20.72 -9.04 4.62
CA VAL A 142 22.17 -8.97 4.45
C VAL A 142 22.79 -10.37 4.58
N ASP A 143 23.72 -10.69 3.70
CA ASP A 143 24.47 -11.94 3.76
C ASP A 143 25.10 -12.14 5.16
N ALA A 144 24.97 -13.34 5.73
CA ALA A 144 25.37 -13.62 7.11
C ALA A 144 26.90 -13.46 7.33
N GLN A 145 27.71 -13.82 6.33
CA GLN A 145 29.15 -13.68 6.39
C GLN A 145 29.54 -12.20 6.35
N LEU A 146 28.98 -11.44 5.39
CA LEU A 146 29.19 -10.01 5.28
C LEU A 146 28.69 -9.26 6.52
N ALA A 147 27.52 -9.62 7.05
CA ALA A 147 26.95 -9.01 8.25
C ALA A 147 27.86 -9.15 9.50
N SER A 148 28.63 -10.25 9.58
CA SER A 148 29.56 -10.52 10.67
C SER A 148 30.99 -9.97 10.43
N THR A 149 31.23 -9.36 9.29
CA THR A 149 32.52 -8.80 8.90
C THR A 149 32.76 -7.46 9.61
N PRO A 150 33.98 -7.21 10.19
CA PRO A 150 34.36 -5.91 10.73
C PRO A 150 34.38 -4.82 9.65
N MET A 151 33.99 -3.60 10.02
CA MET A 151 33.86 -2.47 9.08
C MET A 151 35.16 -2.17 8.32
N GLN A 152 36.33 -2.30 8.97
CA GLN A 152 37.64 -2.06 8.33
C GLN A 152 37.90 -2.96 7.11
N THR A 153 37.36 -4.17 7.09
CA THR A 153 37.60 -5.14 6.01
C THR A 153 36.55 -5.05 4.89
N ILE A 154 35.46 -4.32 5.11
CA ILE A 154 34.42 -4.14 4.10
C ILE A 154 34.90 -3.17 3.03
N SER A 155 34.87 -3.57 1.78
CA SER A 155 35.23 -2.72 0.64
C SER A 155 34.18 -1.65 0.35
N GLY A 156 34.56 -0.55 -0.32
CA GLY A 156 33.61 0.48 -0.75
C GLY A 156 32.51 -0.09 -1.64
N LYS A 157 32.82 -1.04 -2.53
CA LYS A 157 31.84 -1.73 -3.38
C LYS A 157 30.80 -2.52 -2.55
N GLN A 158 31.22 -3.16 -1.48
CA GLN A 158 30.27 -3.88 -0.57
C GLN A 158 29.39 -2.91 0.21
N ILE A 159 29.93 -1.75 0.63
CA ILE A 159 29.13 -0.68 1.26
C ILE A 159 28.02 -0.22 0.31
N GLU A 160 28.37 0.11 -0.94
CA GLU A 160 27.41 0.51 -1.96
C GLU A 160 26.35 -0.58 -2.25
N GLN A 161 26.75 -1.84 -2.31
CA GLN A 161 25.83 -2.96 -2.52
C GLN A 161 24.81 -3.08 -1.37
N VAL A 162 25.25 -3.02 -0.13
CA VAL A 162 24.38 -3.07 1.05
C VAL A 162 23.45 -1.85 1.09
N ALA A 163 23.99 -0.66 0.83
CA ALA A 163 23.20 0.57 0.78
C ALA A 163 22.12 0.49 -0.29
N ASN A 164 22.48 0.12 -1.52
CA ASN A 164 21.52 -0.05 -2.60
C ASN A 164 20.45 -1.11 -2.29
N GLN A 165 20.83 -2.22 -1.69
CA GLN A 165 19.90 -3.28 -1.32
C GLN A 165 18.87 -2.81 -0.29
N LEU A 166 19.26 -1.99 0.67
CA LEU A 166 18.37 -1.50 1.74
C LEU A 166 17.58 -0.25 1.32
N HIS A 167 18.09 0.55 0.39
CA HIS A 167 17.39 1.71 -0.16
C HIS A 167 16.48 1.37 -1.35
N ARG A 168 16.72 0.25 -2.06
CA ARG A 168 16.04 -0.06 -3.32
C ARG A 168 15.66 -1.54 -3.44
N LEU A 169 15.16 -2.14 -2.36
CA LEU A 169 14.67 -3.52 -2.43
C LEU A 169 13.48 -3.56 -3.39
N THR A 170 13.65 -4.25 -4.52
CA THR A 170 12.58 -4.46 -5.49
C THR A 170 11.88 -5.77 -5.23
N ILE A 171 10.55 -5.74 -5.16
CA ILE A 171 9.68 -6.92 -4.97
C ILE A 171 8.62 -6.90 -6.07
N LEU A 172 8.34 -8.06 -6.62
CA LEU A 172 7.20 -8.30 -7.49
C LEU A 172 6.10 -8.97 -6.65
N PRO A 173 5.02 -8.25 -6.25
CA PRO A 173 3.91 -8.88 -5.56
C PRO A 173 3.24 -9.94 -6.43
N ASN A 174 2.85 -11.06 -5.84
CA ASN A 174 2.06 -12.09 -6.53
C ASN A 174 0.61 -11.62 -6.79
N GLY A 175 0.13 -10.71 -5.97
CA GLY A 175 -1.21 -10.14 -6.01
C GLY A 175 -1.54 -9.43 -4.70
N THR A 176 -2.83 -9.27 -4.43
CA THR A 176 -3.34 -8.76 -3.17
C THR A 176 -4.15 -9.84 -2.42
N GLU A 177 -4.47 -9.61 -1.15
CA GLU A 177 -5.37 -10.49 -0.40
C GLU A 177 -6.85 -10.36 -0.85
N GLY A 178 -7.13 -9.47 -1.80
CA GLY A 178 -8.44 -9.26 -2.39
C GLY A 178 -9.45 -8.60 -1.45
N TYR A 179 -10.70 -8.56 -1.86
CA TYR A 179 -11.78 -7.88 -1.13
C TYR A 179 -12.00 -8.37 0.30
N ARG A 180 -11.56 -9.57 0.63
CA ARG A 180 -11.72 -10.12 1.99
C ARG A 180 -11.04 -9.29 3.06
N THR A 181 -9.94 -8.64 2.74
CA THR A 181 -9.10 -7.85 3.64
C THR A 181 -8.92 -6.42 3.18
N ALA A 182 -9.46 -6.05 2.03
CA ALA A 182 -9.42 -4.70 1.52
C ALA A 182 -10.25 -3.77 2.40
N GLU A 183 -9.72 -2.59 2.71
CA GLU A 183 -10.49 -1.58 3.44
C GLU A 183 -11.47 -0.85 2.52
N VAL A 184 -11.13 -0.72 1.21
CA VAL A 184 -11.95 0.00 0.23
C VAL A 184 -11.99 -0.73 -1.11
N THR A 185 -12.98 -0.37 -1.93
CA THR A 185 -13.09 -0.71 -3.34
C THR A 185 -12.61 0.49 -4.16
N VAL A 186 -11.63 0.29 -5.03
CA VAL A 186 -11.24 1.25 -6.07
C VAL A 186 -12.08 0.98 -7.29
N GLY A 187 -12.52 2.02 -8.02
CA GLY A 187 -13.51 1.89 -9.08
C GLY A 187 -14.93 2.07 -8.55
N GLY A 188 -15.92 2.00 -9.41
CA GLY A 188 -17.33 2.21 -9.09
C GLY A 188 -18.04 3.09 -10.10
N VAL A 189 -19.18 3.66 -9.73
CA VAL A 189 -19.94 4.56 -10.60
C VAL A 189 -19.07 5.76 -10.95
N ASP A 190 -18.90 5.99 -12.25
CA ASP A 190 -18.03 7.06 -12.77
C ASP A 190 -18.50 8.42 -12.27
N CYS A 191 -17.58 9.23 -11.75
CA CYS A 191 -17.88 10.58 -11.25
C CYS A 191 -18.49 11.50 -12.33
N ASP A 192 -18.12 11.30 -13.60
CA ASP A 192 -18.64 12.10 -14.72
C ASP A 192 -20.12 11.82 -15.00
N GLU A 193 -20.66 10.72 -14.50
CA GLU A 193 -22.09 10.39 -14.61
C GLU A 193 -22.96 11.12 -13.56
N LEU A 194 -22.34 11.77 -12.58
CA LEU A 194 -23.02 12.36 -11.43
C LEU A 194 -22.78 13.87 -11.32
N SER A 195 -23.79 14.58 -10.84
CA SER A 195 -23.65 15.96 -10.41
C SER A 195 -22.79 16.06 -9.16
N SER A 196 -21.65 16.73 -9.20
CA SER A 196 -20.77 16.95 -8.04
C SER A 196 -21.43 17.77 -6.92
N LYS A 197 -22.55 18.43 -7.18
CA LYS A 197 -23.28 19.25 -6.19
C LYS A 197 -24.35 18.45 -5.45
N THR A 198 -25.01 17.53 -6.17
CA THR A 198 -26.21 16.84 -5.66
C THR A 198 -26.07 15.32 -5.61
N MET A 199 -25.01 14.76 -6.19
CA MET A 199 -24.84 13.32 -6.36
C MET A 199 -25.92 12.66 -7.21
N GLN A 200 -26.76 13.42 -7.91
CA GLN A 200 -27.78 12.93 -8.83
C GLN A 200 -27.13 12.47 -10.13
N ALA A 201 -27.62 11.38 -10.69
CA ALA A 201 -27.25 10.94 -12.03
C ALA A 201 -27.62 12.01 -13.07
N ASN A 202 -26.68 12.39 -13.93
CA ASN A 202 -26.88 13.47 -14.92
C ASN A 202 -27.95 13.15 -15.95
N ARG A 203 -28.16 11.86 -16.24
CA ARG A 203 -29.10 11.36 -17.25
C ARG A 203 -30.41 10.83 -16.70
N VAL A 204 -30.51 10.64 -15.38
CA VAL A 204 -31.68 9.99 -14.73
C VAL A 204 -32.11 10.84 -13.55
N ALA A 205 -33.15 11.65 -13.76
CA ALA A 205 -33.71 12.46 -12.69
C ALA A 205 -34.22 11.62 -11.51
N GLY A 206 -33.93 12.05 -10.29
CA GLY A 206 -34.36 11.38 -9.06
C GLY A 206 -33.53 10.13 -8.68
N LEU A 207 -32.45 9.80 -9.40
CA LEU A 207 -31.54 8.71 -9.08
C LEU A 207 -30.21 9.29 -8.56
N TYR A 208 -29.77 8.86 -7.37
CA TYR A 208 -28.58 9.37 -6.66
C TYR A 208 -27.66 8.23 -6.26
N PHE A 209 -26.35 8.48 -6.30
CA PHE A 209 -25.32 7.54 -5.80
C PHE A 209 -24.42 8.27 -4.81
N ILE A 210 -24.22 7.69 -3.63
CA ILE A 210 -23.44 8.29 -2.54
C ILE A 210 -22.50 7.26 -1.88
N GLY A 211 -21.42 7.75 -1.28
CA GLY A 211 -20.44 6.92 -0.60
C GLY A 211 -19.58 6.09 -1.56
N GLU A 212 -19.15 4.95 -1.10
CA GLU A 212 -18.12 4.13 -1.75
C GLU A 212 -18.58 3.43 -3.05
N VAL A 213 -19.86 3.44 -3.34
CA VAL A 213 -20.35 2.93 -4.65
C VAL A 213 -19.90 3.84 -5.82
N VAL A 214 -19.54 5.09 -5.54
CA VAL A 214 -18.98 6.04 -6.49
C VAL A 214 -17.46 5.85 -6.58
N ASP A 215 -16.88 6.02 -7.77
CA ASP A 215 -15.42 5.91 -8.02
C ASP A 215 -14.63 7.05 -7.36
N VAL A 216 -14.65 7.09 -6.03
CA VAL A 216 -13.86 7.99 -5.19
C VAL A 216 -13.15 7.19 -4.11
N THR A 217 -11.83 7.17 -4.17
CA THR A 217 -10.99 6.42 -3.22
C THR A 217 -10.02 7.35 -2.52
N GLY A 218 -10.16 7.48 -1.22
CA GLY A 218 -9.26 8.22 -0.35
C GLY A 218 -8.11 7.38 0.20
N TRP A 219 -7.12 8.05 0.74
CA TRP A 219 -6.03 7.43 1.48
C TRP A 219 -6.49 6.95 2.87
N LEU A 220 -5.59 6.28 3.61
CA LEU A 220 -5.80 6.03 5.03
C LEU A 220 -5.93 7.34 5.82
N GLY A 221 -6.73 7.33 6.89
CA GLY A 221 -6.93 8.50 7.75
C GLY A 221 -8.36 9.05 7.75
N GLY A 222 -9.36 8.23 7.38
CA GLY A 222 -10.78 8.60 7.48
C GLY A 222 -11.37 9.29 6.24
N TYR A 223 -10.58 9.51 5.18
CA TYR A 223 -11.04 10.20 3.97
C TYR A 223 -12.21 9.49 3.29
N ASN A 224 -12.26 8.16 3.30
CA ASN A 224 -13.35 7.39 2.71
C ASN A 224 -14.66 7.56 3.49
N PHE A 225 -14.60 7.62 4.82
CA PHE A 225 -15.75 7.97 5.64
C PHE A 225 -16.20 9.42 5.40
N GLN A 226 -15.23 10.34 5.34
CA GLN A 226 -15.53 11.75 5.04
C GLN A 226 -16.23 11.90 3.69
N TRP A 227 -15.80 11.16 2.66
CA TRP A 227 -16.48 11.13 1.38
C TRP A 227 -17.92 10.59 1.51
N ALA A 228 -18.12 9.47 2.22
CA ALA A 228 -19.44 8.90 2.41
C ALA A 228 -20.41 9.90 3.08
N TRP A 229 -19.96 10.60 4.12
CA TRP A 229 -20.76 11.60 4.81
C TRP A 229 -21.02 12.83 3.95
N SER A 230 -20.00 13.35 3.28
CA SER A 230 -20.12 14.56 2.44
C SER A 230 -21.04 14.32 1.25
N SER A 231 -20.90 13.20 0.54
CA SER A 231 -21.77 12.85 -0.59
C SER A 231 -23.21 12.61 -0.13
N GLY A 232 -23.39 11.95 1.03
CA GLY A 232 -24.71 11.78 1.64
C GLY A 232 -25.38 13.08 2.04
N TRP A 233 -24.61 14.02 2.61
CA TRP A 233 -25.10 15.36 2.94
C TRP A 233 -25.51 16.12 1.69
N CYS A 234 -24.71 16.11 0.62
CA CYS A 234 -25.04 16.76 -0.64
C CYS A 234 -26.36 16.26 -1.25
N ALA A 235 -26.54 14.94 -1.30
CA ALA A 235 -27.80 14.34 -1.76
C ALA A 235 -28.98 14.75 -0.88
N GLY A 236 -28.80 14.70 0.45
CA GLY A 236 -29.84 15.04 1.44
C GLY A 236 -30.39 16.46 1.36
N GLN A 237 -29.70 17.37 0.65
CA GLN A 237 -30.23 18.75 0.45
C GLN A 237 -31.30 18.84 -0.65
N VAL A 238 -31.43 17.81 -1.50
CA VAL A 238 -32.23 17.89 -2.75
C VAL A 238 -33.13 16.68 -3.01
N VAL A 239 -33.08 15.64 -2.19
CA VAL A 239 -33.94 14.43 -2.31
C VAL A 239 -35.32 14.58 -1.74
#